data_a2eb5b793d9cee279988bf3c489429e7
#
_entry.id   a2eb5b793d9cee279988bf3c489429e7
#
_cell.length_a   1.000
_cell.length_b   1.000
_cell.length_c   1.000
_cell.angle_alpha   90.00
_cell.angle_beta   90.00
_cell.angle_gamma   90.00
#
_symmetry.space_group_name_H-M   'P 1'
#
loop_
_entity.id
_entity.type
_entity.pdbx_description
1 polymer ?
#
loop_
_entity_poly.entity_id
_entity_poly.type
_entity_poly.pdbx_seq_one_letter_code
_entity_poly.pdbx_strand_id
1 'polypeptide(L)'
;AVEKGIIAYDLVNIRDFAFDRHHTCDDAPYGGGAGQLLLPEPLGLALDSVEAYKKTKHVIYVTPSGKPFTQKKAQELSRKDEIVLICGRYEGIDQRIIDYYVDEEISIGDYVMSSGEVAATVIVDTVYRLVDGVITSESLDEESFSGSLLEYPQYTRPNVYKGMEVPSVLSSGNHEEIRKWRLFKSLQKTLRNRPDLIQKARTDGTLTEEAEKMIGTLTDFVTYKNDRKQKSKLRYVQSRTKDSGK
;
A
#
# COMPACT_ATOMS: atom_id res chain seq x y z
N ALA A 1 6.12 -20.03 4.08
CA ALA A 1 4.73 -20.38 3.74
C ALA A 1 4.71 -21.52 2.71
N VAL A 2 5.44 -21.42 1.60
CA VAL A 2 5.50 -22.47 0.56
C VAL A 2 6.04 -23.78 1.12
N GLU A 3 7.18 -23.77 1.80
CA GLU A 3 7.78 -24.98 2.42
C GLU A 3 6.85 -25.67 3.44
N LYS A 4 5.94 -24.91 4.05
CA LYS A 4 4.94 -25.43 4.98
C LYS A 4 3.65 -25.89 4.28
N GLY A 5 3.56 -25.77 2.96
CA GLY A 5 2.37 -26.10 2.18
C GLY A 5 1.14 -25.20 2.47
N ILE A 6 1.35 -24.01 3.05
CA ILE A 6 0.24 -23.05 3.33
C ILE A 6 -0.18 -22.34 2.06
N ILE A 7 0.78 -22.00 1.19
CA ILE A 7 0.55 -21.41 -0.12
C ILE A 7 1.35 -22.18 -1.19
N ALA A 8 0.87 -22.14 -2.42
CA ALA A 8 1.59 -22.61 -3.60
C ALA A 8 1.53 -21.51 -4.67
N TYR A 9 2.46 -21.53 -5.63
CA TYR A 9 2.42 -20.66 -6.80
C TYR A 9 2.98 -21.39 -8.02
N ASP A 10 2.43 -21.05 -9.16
CA ASP A 10 2.89 -21.49 -10.47
C ASP A 10 3.20 -20.27 -11.33
N LEU A 11 4.24 -20.37 -12.16
CA LEU A 11 4.61 -19.35 -13.13
C LEU A 11 4.35 -19.87 -14.53
N VAL A 12 3.55 -19.17 -15.29
CA VAL A 12 3.20 -19.50 -16.67
C VAL A 12 3.86 -18.48 -17.60
N ASN A 13 4.74 -18.97 -18.46
CA ASN A 13 5.37 -18.15 -19.47
C ASN A 13 4.50 -18.10 -20.73
N ILE A 14 3.98 -16.91 -21.05
CA ILE A 14 3.12 -16.69 -22.21
C ILE A 14 3.80 -17.11 -23.52
N ARG A 15 5.14 -17.00 -23.63
CA ARG A 15 5.90 -17.41 -24.83
C ARG A 15 5.80 -18.89 -25.16
N ASP A 16 5.50 -19.73 -24.17
CA ASP A 16 5.35 -21.18 -24.39
C ASP A 16 4.06 -21.50 -25.17
N PHE A 17 3.17 -20.53 -25.29
CA PHE A 17 1.90 -20.61 -26.03
C PHE A 17 1.93 -19.84 -27.36
N ALA A 18 3.05 -19.28 -27.77
CA ALA A 18 3.26 -18.68 -29.08
C ALA A 18 3.94 -19.72 -30.00
N PHE A 19 3.21 -20.21 -30.99
CA PHE A 19 3.64 -21.35 -31.81
C PHE A 19 4.32 -20.95 -33.12
N ASP A 20 4.49 -19.65 -33.40
CA ASP A 20 5.29 -19.18 -34.50
C ASP A 20 6.80 -19.36 -34.24
N ARG A 21 7.61 -19.29 -35.30
CA ARG A 21 9.07 -19.52 -35.23
C ARG A 21 9.78 -18.59 -34.23
N HIS A 22 9.22 -17.39 -33.98
CA HIS A 22 9.84 -16.35 -33.17
C HIS A 22 9.23 -16.26 -31.76
N HIS A 23 8.22 -17.08 -31.45
CA HIS A 23 7.46 -17.02 -30.21
C HIS A 23 6.92 -15.62 -29.95
N THR A 24 6.26 -15.05 -30.96
CA THR A 24 5.73 -13.69 -30.95
C THR A 24 4.53 -13.57 -30.01
N CYS A 25 4.63 -12.68 -29.04
CA CYS A 25 3.57 -12.46 -28.04
C CYS A 25 2.96 -11.07 -28.08
N ASP A 26 3.45 -10.20 -28.97
CA ASP A 26 3.04 -8.79 -29.01
C ASP A 26 3.02 -8.28 -30.45
N ASP A 27 2.14 -7.29 -30.72
CA ASP A 27 2.01 -6.64 -32.03
C ASP A 27 1.52 -5.19 -31.85
N ALA A 28 1.56 -4.42 -32.92
CA ALA A 28 1.08 -3.04 -32.96
C ALA A 28 -0.43 -2.95 -32.70
N PRO A 29 -0.88 -1.92 -31.96
CA PRO A 29 -2.32 -1.74 -31.70
C PRO A 29 -3.10 -1.38 -32.96
N TYR A 30 -4.33 -1.87 -33.08
CA TYR A 30 -5.26 -1.38 -34.09
C TYR A 30 -5.53 0.12 -33.90
N GLY A 31 -5.62 0.86 -34.99
CA GLY A 31 -5.79 2.30 -34.98
C GLY A 31 -4.47 3.07 -34.95
N GLY A 32 -3.34 2.37 -34.89
CA GLY A 32 -2.00 2.98 -34.83
C GLY A 32 -1.66 3.51 -33.45
N GLY A 33 -0.47 4.07 -33.31
CA GLY A 33 0.10 4.57 -32.05
C GLY A 33 1.49 4.00 -31.83
N ALA A 34 2.17 4.51 -30.79
CA ALA A 34 3.45 3.98 -30.34
C ALA A 34 3.25 2.77 -29.44
N GLY A 35 4.23 1.87 -29.41
CA GLY A 35 4.24 0.70 -28.53
C GLY A 35 3.56 -0.54 -29.11
N GLN A 36 3.43 -1.54 -28.29
CA GLN A 36 2.90 -2.87 -28.63
C GLN A 36 1.90 -3.32 -27.57
N LEU A 37 1.01 -4.25 -27.91
CA LEU A 37 0.10 -4.93 -26.99
C LEU A 37 0.41 -6.42 -26.97
N LEU A 38 0.25 -7.07 -25.83
CA LEU A 38 0.28 -8.53 -25.79
C LEU A 38 -0.89 -9.09 -26.60
N LEU A 39 -0.55 -10.05 -27.48
CA LEU A 39 -1.50 -10.71 -28.35
C LEU A 39 -2.54 -11.52 -27.57
N PRO A 40 -3.81 -11.53 -28.01
CA PRO A 40 -4.85 -12.27 -27.32
C PRO A 40 -4.68 -13.79 -27.41
N GLU A 41 -4.14 -14.33 -28.52
CA GLU A 41 -4.04 -15.78 -28.71
C GLU A 41 -3.04 -16.44 -27.75
N PRO A 42 -1.73 -16.05 -27.68
CA PRO A 42 -0.81 -16.65 -26.72
C PRO A 42 -1.25 -16.45 -25.27
N LEU A 43 -1.74 -15.25 -24.94
CA LEU A 43 -2.19 -14.95 -23.58
C LEU A 43 -3.46 -15.72 -23.21
N GLY A 44 -4.41 -15.86 -24.12
CA GLY A 44 -5.64 -16.62 -23.92
C GLY A 44 -5.34 -18.11 -23.70
N LEU A 45 -4.47 -18.72 -24.53
CA LEU A 45 -4.03 -20.12 -24.36
C LEU A 45 -3.31 -20.34 -23.04
N ALA A 46 -2.47 -19.39 -22.59
CA ALA A 46 -1.82 -19.44 -21.28
C ALA A 46 -2.86 -19.42 -20.15
N LEU A 47 -3.89 -18.56 -20.26
CA LEU A 47 -4.98 -18.47 -19.29
C LEU A 47 -5.86 -19.74 -19.29
N ASP A 48 -6.11 -20.32 -20.45
CA ASP A 48 -6.83 -21.59 -20.58
C ASP A 48 -6.06 -22.74 -19.94
N SER A 49 -4.73 -22.76 -20.06
CA SER A 49 -3.89 -23.83 -19.47
C SER A 49 -3.98 -23.88 -17.94
N VAL A 50 -4.26 -22.73 -17.31
CA VAL A 50 -4.52 -22.64 -15.85
C VAL A 50 -6.01 -22.55 -15.53
N GLU A 51 -6.88 -22.86 -16.50
CA GLU A 51 -8.32 -22.86 -16.31
C GLU A 51 -8.90 -21.54 -15.73
N ALA A 52 -8.32 -20.40 -16.13
CA ALA A 52 -8.68 -19.07 -15.64
C ALA A 52 -10.16 -18.68 -15.87
N TYR A 53 -10.84 -19.34 -16.80
CA TYR A 53 -12.27 -19.19 -17.07
C TYR A 53 -13.18 -19.81 -15.99
N LYS A 54 -12.63 -20.63 -15.06
CA LYS A 54 -13.43 -21.22 -13.98
C LYS A 54 -13.75 -20.21 -12.90
N LYS A 55 -14.98 -20.16 -12.44
CA LYS A 55 -15.46 -19.26 -11.36
C LYS A 55 -14.77 -19.47 -10.01
N THR A 56 -14.06 -20.58 -9.82
CA THR A 56 -13.26 -20.85 -8.64
C THR A 56 -11.98 -20.03 -8.60
N LYS A 57 -11.54 -19.52 -9.74
CA LYS A 57 -10.33 -18.70 -9.88
C LYS A 57 -10.70 -17.22 -9.95
N HIS A 58 -9.90 -16.40 -9.29
CA HIS A 58 -10.06 -14.97 -9.31
C HIS A 58 -8.95 -14.34 -10.14
N VAL A 59 -9.32 -13.83 -11.31
CA VAL A 59 -8.37 -13.32 -12.30
C VAL A 59 -8.21 -11.81 -12.17
N ILE A 60 -6.99 -11.38 -11.94
CA ILE A 60 -6.63 -9.98 -11.74
C ILE A 60 -5.66 -9.54 -12.84
N TYR A 61 -5.98 -8.48 -13.53
CA TYR A 61 -5.04 -7.79 -14.40
C TYR A 61 -4.39 -6.62 -13.64
N VAL A 62 -3.05 -6.62 -13.57
CA VAL A 62 -2.31 -5.58 -12.88
C VAL A 62 -1.99 -4.46 -13.87
N THR A 63 -2.61 -3.30 -13.67
CA THR A 63 -2.53 -2.16 -14.61
C THR A 63 -2.65 -0.83 -13.87
N PRO A 64 -1.98 0.26 -14.34
CA PRO A 64 -2.16 1.58 -13.75
C PRO A 64 -3.59 2.14 -13.80
N SER A 65 -4.39 1.68 -14.77
CA SER A 65 -5.80 2.09 -14.94
C SER A 65 -6.78 1.39 -13.98
N GLY A 66 -6.31 0.38 -13.24
CA GLY A 66 -7.12 -0.40 -12.32
C GLY A 66 -7.51 0.35 -11.05
N LYS A 67 -8.39 -0.27 -10.25
CA LYS A 67 -8.77 0.25 -8.93
C LYS A 67 -7.58 0.19 -7.97
N PRO A 68 -7.43 1.19 -7.06
CA PRO A 68 -6.33 1.21 -6.12
C PRO A 68 -6.28 -0.02 -5.21
N PHE A 69 -5.13 -0.69 -5.14
CA PHE A 69 -4.85 -1.75 -4.19
C PHE A 69 -4.75 -1.18 -2.76
N THR A 70 -5.48 -1.76 -1.84
CA THR A 70 -5.52 -1.32 -0.43
C THR A 70 -5.38 -2.51 0.50
N GLN A 71 -5.08 -2.26 1.79
CA GLN A 71 -5.03 -3.32 2.81
C GLN A 71 -6.36 -4.10 2.89
N LYS A 72 -7.51 -3.40 2.77
CA LYS A 72 -8.82 -4.04 2.72
C LYS A 72 -8.94 -4.99 1.52
N LYS A 73 -8.48 -4.59 0.33
CA LYS A 73 -8.45 -5.43 -0.86
C LYS A 73 -7.54 -6.64 -0.65
N ALA A 74 -6.38 -6.47 -0.04
CA ALA A 74 -5.49 -7.58 0.29
C ALA A 74 -6.16 -8.59 1.23
N GLN A 75 -6.91 -8.13 2.24
CA GLN A 75 -7.71 -8.99 3.13
C GLN A 75 -8.85 -9.72 2.41
N GLU A 76 -9.46 -9.10 1.41
CA GLU A 76 -10.46 -9.77 0.56
C GLU A 76 -9.80 -10.86 -0.29
N LEU A 77 -8.65 -10.57 -0.87
CA LEU A 77 -7.89 -11.50 -1.71
C LEU A 77 -7.30 -12.66 -0.91
N SER A 78 -6.84 -12.44 0.34
CA SER A 78 -6.27 -13.53 1.16
C SER A 78 -7.26 -14.65 1.52
N ARG A 79 -8.56 -14.42 1.28
CA ARG A 79 -9.65 -15.41 1.49
C ARG A 79 -10.03 -16.17 0.22
N LYS A 80 -9.36 -15.88 -0.90
CA LYS A 80 -9.59 -16.58 -2.17
C LYS A 80 -8.73 -17.84 -2.22
N ASP A 81 -9.30 -18.92 -2.70
CA ASP A 81 -8.58 -20.20 -2.84
C ASP A 81 -7.51 -20.12 -3.93
N GLU A 82 -7.85 -19.49 -5.06
CA GLU A 82 -6.95 -19.35 -6.19
C GLU A 82 -7.04 -17.96 -6.81
N ILE A 83 -5.87 -17.35 -7.06
CA ILE A 83 -5.73 -16.04 -7.73
C ILE A 83 -4.83 -16.21 -8.94
N VAL A 84 -5.28 -15.71 -10.10
CA VAL A 84 -4.47 -15.62 -11.31
C VAL A 84 -4.09 -14.16 -11.51
N LEU A 85 -2.79 -13.86 -11.58
CA LEU A 85 -2.27 -12.50 -11.82
C LEU A 85 -1.75 -12.38 -13.24
N ILE A 86 -2.37 -11.53 -14.05
CA ILE A 86 -1.90 -11.20 -15.41
C ILE A 86 -0.93 -10.02 -15.29
N CYS A 87 0.32 -10.27 -15.69
CA CYS A 87 1.39 -9.26 -15.73
C CYS A 87 1.52 -8.70 -17.14
N GLY A 88 0.98 -7.51 -17.37
CA GLY A 88 1.11 -6.82 -18.65
C GLY A 88 2.51 -6.28 -18.91
N ARG A 89 2.83 -6.06 -20.17
CA ARG A 89 4.02 -5.38 -20.66
C ARG A 89 3.64 -4.34 -21.72
N TYR A 90 4.60 -3.51 -22.11
CA TYR A 90 4.44 -2.50 -23.14
C TYR A 90 3.26 -1.55 -22.86
N GLU A 91 2.34 -1.39 -23.80
CA GLU A 91 1.11 -0.56 -23.64
C GLU A 91 -0.05 -1.33 -22.97
N GLY A 92 0.14 -2.62 -22.69
CA GLY A 92 -0.85 -3.46 -22.03
C GLY A 92 -1.18 -4.74 -22.78
N ILE A 93 -2.43 -5.18 -22.63
CA ILE A 93 -2.96 -6.43 -23.22
C ILE A 93 -4.19 -6.12 -24.08
N ASP A 94 -4.52 -7.03 -24.98
CA ASP A 94 -5.70 -6.92 -25.81
C ASP A 94 -6.99 -6.86 -24.94
N GLN A 95 -7.88 -5.91 -25.22
CA GLN A 95 -9.09 -5.69 -24.44
C GLN A 95 -10.01 -6.93 -24.39
N ARG A 96 -10.01 -7.78 -25.42
CA ARG A 96 -10.82 -9.00 -25.44
C ARG A 96 -10.40 -10.01 -24.37
N ILE A 97 -9.13 -10.00 -23.94
CA ILE A 97 -8.67 -10.80 -22.81
C ILE A 97 -9.24 -10.25 -21.48
N ILE A 98 -9.26 -8.93 -21.34
CA ILE A 98 -9.86 -8.29 -20.15
C ILE A 98 -11.33 -8.63 -20.07
N ASP A 99 -12.07 -8.43 -21.16
CA ASP A 99 -13.51 -8.65 -21.21
C ASP A 99 -13.92 -10.11 -20.97
N TYR A 100 -13.07 -11.07 -21.33
CA TYR A 100 -13.39 -12.49 -21.25
C TYR A 100 -12.91 -13.19 -19.97
N TYR A 101 -11.72 -12.84 -19.47
CA TYR A 101 -11.10 -13.58 -18.37
C TYR A 101 -11.01 -12.78 -17.06
N VAL A 102 -10.91 -11.43 -17.10
CA VAL A 102 -10.52 -10.64 -15.94
C VAL A 102 -11.73 -10.31 -15.06
N ASP A 103 -11.63 -10.66 -13.78
CA ASP A 103 -12.66 -10.29 -12.78
C ASP A 103 -12.44 -8.86 -12.27
N GLU A 104 -11.18 -8.43 -12.13
CA GLU A 104 -10.87 -7.05 -11.71
C GLU A 104 -9.49 -6.57 -12.21
N GLU A 105 -9.41 -5.27 -12.43
CA GLU A 105 -8.17 -4.56 -12.71
C GLU A 105 -7.69 -3.85 -11.45
N ILE A 106 -6.41 -4.04 -11.09
CA ILE A 106 -5.81 -3.49 -9.87
C ILE A 106 -4.58 -2.64 -10.19
N SER A 107 -4.54 -1.43 -9.62
CA SER A 107 -3.38 -0.53 -9.61
C SER A 107 -2.73 -0.50 -8.24
N ILE A 108 -1.39 -0.54 -8.19
CA ILE A 108 -0.63 -0.35 -6.94
C ILE A 108 -0.29 1.12 -6.66
N GLY A 109 -0.70 2.05 -7.51
CA GLY A 109 -0.48 3.50 -7.35
C GLY A 109 -0.49 4.27 -8.66
N ASP A 110 -0.56 5.59 -8.56
CA ASP A 110 -0.66 6.52 -9.68
C ASP A 110 0.72 6.76 -10.33
N TYR A 111 1.33 5.70 -10.86
CA TYR A 111 2.59 5.74 -11.59
C TYR A 111 2.68 4.57 -12.58
N VAL A 112 3.48 4.75 -13.61
CA VAL A 112 3.68 3.74 -14.67
C VAL A 112 5.01 3.03 -14.44
N MET A 113 4.98 1.71 -14.60
CA MET A 113 6.16 0.84 -14.52
C MET A 113 6.39 0.13 -15.85
N SER A 114 7.60 -0.37 -16.06
CA SER A 114 7.97 -1.07 -17.30
C SER A 114 7.30 -2.44 -17.47
N SER A 115 6.77 -3.03 -16.38
CA SER A 115 6.14 -4.36 -16.42
C SER A 115 5.25 -4.60 -15.22
N GLY A 116 4.27 -5.50 -15.35
CA GLY A 116 3.33 -5.87 -14.30
C GLY A 116 3.90 -6.80 -13.24
N GLU A 117 5.03 -7.48 -13.47
CA GLU A 117 5.59 -8.48 -12.56
C GLU A 117 5.99 -7.89 -11.19
N VAL A 118 6.52 -6.65 -11.19
CA VAL A 118 6.85 -5.94 -9.95
C VAL A 118 5.59 -5.62 -9.15
N ALA A 119 4.53 -5.16 -9.81
CA ALA A 119 3.25 -4.89 -9.17
C ALA A 119 2.59 -6.17 -8.64
N ALA A 120 2.64 -7.26 -9.43
CA ALA A 120 2.17 -8.57 -8.99
C ALA A 120 2.92 -9.04 -7.74
N THR A 121 4.25 -8.83 -7.68
CA THR A 121 5.05 -9.15 -6.49
C THR A 121 4.58 -8.38 -5.26
N VAL A 122 4.26 -7.08 -5.38
CA VAL A 122 3.70 -6.28 -4.28
C VAL A 122 2.36 -6.84 -3.80
N ILE A 123 1.49 -7.24 -4.73
CA ILE A 123 0.19 -7.84 -4.39
C ILE A 123 0.40 -9.17 -3.69
N VAL A 124 1.23 -10.06 -4.24
CA VAL A 124 1.53 -11.36 -3.65
C VAL A 124 2.11 -11.22 -2.26
N ASP A 125 3.12 -10.35 -2.07
CA ASP A 125 3.75 -10.13 -0.75
C ASP A 125 2.74 -9.60 0.28
N THR A 126 1.87 -8.69 -0.13
CA THR A 126 0.85 -8.13 0.76
C THR A 126 -0.24 -9.15 1.10
N VAL A 127 -0.65 -9.98 0.15
CA VAL A 127 -1.76 -10.94 0.32
C VAL A 127 -1.30 -12.17 1.13
N TYR A 128 -0.14 -12.79 0.77
CA TYR A 128 0.25 -14.05 1.39
C TYR A 128 0.50 -13.94 2.89
N ARG A 129 0.99 -12.79 3.36
CA ARG A 129 1.21 -12.55 4.79
C ARG A 129 -0.08 -12.46 5.62
N LEU A 130 -1.23 -12.26 4.96
CA LEU A 130 -2.57 -12.23 5.55
C LEU A 130 -3.26 -13.61 5.54
N VAL A 131 -2.65 -14.60 4.91
CA VAL A 131 -3.15 -15.98 4.93
C VAL A 131 -2.87 -16.59 6.30
N ASP A 132 -3.87 -17.26 6.87
CA ASP A 132 -3.79 -17.87 8.20
C ASP A 132 -2.58 -18.82 8.32
N GLY A 133 -1.84 -18.68 9.39
CA GLY A 133 -0.64 -19.50 9.67
C GLY A 133 0.65 -19.03 9.01
N VAL A 134 0.64 -17.95 8.21
CA VAL A 134 1.86 -17.35 7.63
C VAL A 134 2.53 -16.43 8.64
N ILE A 135 1.80 -15.48 9.21
CA ILE A 135 2.26 -14.57 10.26
C ILE A 135 1.31 -14.69 11.45
N THR A 136 1.81 -14.44 12.67
CA THR A 136 0.97 -14.44 13.86
C THR A 136 0.00 -13.25 13.84
N SER A 137 -1.27 -13.50 14.20
CA SER A 137 -2.32 -12.47 14.22
C SER A 137 -1.97 -11.25 15.07
N GLU A 138 -1.30 -11.46 16.20
CA GLU A 138 -0.85 -10.38 17.09
C GLU A 138 0.09 -9.37 16.40
N SER A 139 0.92 -9.84 15.45
CA SER A 139 1.79 -8.95 14.68
C SER A 139 1.04 -8.10 13.66
N LEU A 140 -0.11 -8.58 13.17
CA LEU A 140 -0.91 -7.88 12.16
C LEU A 140 -1.80 -6.79 12.79
N ASP A 141 -2.21 -6.96 14.04
CA ASP A 141 -3.16 -6.06 14.71
C ASP A 141 -2.57 -4.67 15.01
N GLU A 142 -1.26 -4.58 15.25
CA GLU A 142 -0.56 -3.32 15.54
C GLU A 142 0.02 -2.60 14.31
N GLU A 143 -0.11 -3.16 13.10
CA GLU A 143 0.45 -2.59 11.88
C GLU A 143 -0.33 -1.38 11.34
N SER A 144 0.33 -0.56 10.53
CA SER A 144 -0.33 0.52 9.78
C SER A 144 -1.45 -0.06 8.89
N PHE A 145 -2.61 0.58 8.89
CA PHE A 145 -3.81 0.18 8.14
C PHE A 145 -4.56 -1.06 8.65
N SER A 146 -4.09 -1.77 9.69
CA SER A 146 -4.90 -2.78 10.39
C SER A 146 -6.05 -2.12 11.17
N GLY A 147 -5.75 -0.95 11.76
CA GLY A 147 -6.72 0.01 12.26
C GLY A 147 -6.85 1.21 11.32
N SER A 148 -7.45 2.27 11.80
CA SER A 148 -7.63 3.51 11.01
C SER A 148 -6.44 4.45 11.05
N LEU A 149 -5.37 4.12 11.75
CA LEU A 149 -4.21 4.99 12.00
C LEU A 149 -2.92 4.39 11.45
N LEU A 150 -1.90 5.24 11.29
CA LEU A 150 -0.53 4.79 11.04
C LEU A 150 0.09 4.27 12.34
N GLU A 151 0.98 3.30 12.20
CA GLU A 151 1.74 2.72 13.30
C GLU A 151 2.57 3.78 14.04
N TYR A 152 2.69 3.63 15.37
CA TYR A 152 3.57 4.44 16.21
C TYR A 152 5.06 4.15 15.96
N PRO A 153 5.99 5.05 16.38
CA PRO A 153 7.42 4.81 16.21
C PRO A 153 7.93 3.68 17.10
N GLN A 154 8.66 2.77 16.51
CA GLN A 154 9.27 1.61 17.18
C GLN A 154 10.70 1.93 17.63
N TYR A 155 11.14 1.33 18.75
CA TYR A 155 12.48 1.46 19.31
C TYR A 155 13.02 0.08 19.67
N THR A 156 14.34 -0.09 19.52
CA THR A 156 15.06 -1.29 19.90
C THR A 156 16.40 -0.93 20.58
N ARG A 157 17.17 -1.92 20.95
CA ARG A 157 18.50 -1.73 21.57
C ARG A 157 19.51 -1.15 20.59
N PRO A 158 20.49 -0.35 21.08
CA PRO A 158 20.74 0.05 22.50
C PRO A 158 19.78 1.16 22.97
N ASN A 159 19.67 1.36 24.30
CA ASN A 159 18.81 2.40 24.89
C ASN A 159 19.21 3.82 24.49
N VAL A 160 20.50 4.06 24.25
CA VAL A 160 21.02 5.36 23.77
C VAL A 160 21.74 5.13 22.45
N TYR A 161 21.35 5.87 21.41
CA TYR A 161 22.04 5.88 20.13
C TYR A 161 22.31 7.31 19.68
N LYS A 162 23.59 7.67 19.52
CA LYS A 162 24.05 9.03 19.15
C LYS A 162 23.45 10.14 20.04
N GLY A 163 23.38 9.90 21.35
CA GLY A 163 22.83 10.83 22.33
C GLY A 163 21.29 10.90 22.34
N MET A 164 20.60 10.10 21.55
CA MET A 164 19.13 9.99 21.56
C MET A 164 18.73 8.77 22.41
N GLU A 165 17.87 9.02 23.38
CA GLU A 165 17.37 7.98 24.28
C GLU A 165 16.02 7.42 23.82
N VAL A 166 15.80 6.13 24.14
CA VAL A 166 14.46 5.53 24.05
C VAL A 166 13.55 6.23 25.06
N PRO A 167 12.30 6.61 24.69
CA PRO A 167 11.36 7.22 25.62
C PRO A 167 11.17 6.38 26.89
N SER A 168 11.36 6.99 28.07
CA SER A 168 11.34 6.30 29.36
C SER A 168 10.03 5.55 29.65
N VAL A 169 8.91 6.05 29.11
CA VAL A 169 7.59 5.38 29.21
C VAL A 169 7.62 3.96 28.66
N LEU A 170 8.41 3.70 27.60
CA LEU A 170 8.50 2.36 26.99
C LEU A 170 9.25 1.34 27.86
N SER A 171 10.00 1.80 28.86
CA SER A 171 10.72 0.98 29.82
C SER A 171 10.09 0.99 31.21
N SER A 172 8.92 1.65 31.40
CA SER A 172 8.30 1.83 32.70
C SER A 172 7.61 0.58 33.25
N GLY A 173 7.26 -0.38 32.39
CA GLY A 173 6.42 -1.53 32.76
C GLY A 173 4.93 -1.17 32.94
N ASN A 174 4.55 0.10 32.84
CA ASN A 174 3.16 0.52 32.93
C ASN A 174 2.47 0.40 31.56
N HIS A 175 1.80 -0.72 31.35
CA HIS A 175 1.15 -1.04 30.06
C HIS A 175 0.12 0.01 29.63
N GLU A 176 -0.62 0.63 30.55
CA GLU A 176 -1.60 1.64 30.21
C GLU A 176 -0.96 2.95 29.74
N GLU A 177 0.13 3.37 30.35
CA GLU A 177 0.90 4.54 29.87
C GLU A 177 1.57 4.26 28.53
N ILE A 178 2.11 3.06 28.34
CA ILE A 178 2.67 2.63 27.05
C ILE A 178 1.59 2.67 25.96
N ARG A 179 0.40 2.12 26.23
CA ARG A 179 -0.74 2.14 25.30
C ARG A 179 -1.12 3.58 24.92
N LYS A 180 -1.28 4.46 25.89
CA LYS A 180 -1.60 5.88 25.66
C LYS A 180 -0.52 6.59 24.86
N TRP A 181 0.74 6.32 25.17
CA TRP A 181 1.87 6.89 24.42
C TRP A 181 1.87 6.41 22.96
N ARG A 182 1.66 5.11 22.73
CA ARG A 182 1.56 4.53 21.39
C ARG A 182 0.42 5.19 20.60
N LEU A 183 -0.78 5.27 21.16
CA LEU A 183 -1.93 5.93 20.55
C LEU A 183 -1.63 7.41 20.22
N PHE A 184 -1.07 8.16 21.16
CA PHE A 184 -0.69 9.56 20.95
C PHE A 184 0.30 9.72 19.79
N LYS A 185 1.32 8.86 19.72
CA LYS A 185 2.33 8.89 18.66
C LYS A 185 1.78 8.47 17.29
N SER A 186 0.91 7.49 17.26
CA SER A 186 0.16 7.08 16.08
C SER A 186 -0.69 8.23 15.53
N LEU A 187 -1.48 8.88 16.37
CA LEU A 187 -2.28 10.06 16.01
C LEU A 187 -1.41 11.21 15.49
N GLN A 188 -0.31 11.52 16.19
CA GLN A 188 0.63 12.55 15.78
C GLN A 188 1.23 12.28 14.40
N LYS A 189 1.61 11.04 14.11
CA LYS A 189 2.18 10.61 12.83
C LYS A 189 1.10 10.65 11.73
N THR A 190 -0.11 10.17 12.04
CA THR A 190 -1.22 10.14 11.08
C THR A 190 -1.67 11.55 10.70
N LEU A 191 -1.87 12.43 11.67
CA LEU A 191 -2.22 13.84 11.43
C LEU A 191 -1.20 14.55 10.53
N ARG A 192 0.08 14.22 10.69
CA ARG A 192 1.16 14.86 9.93
C ARG A 192 1.27 14.32 8.51
N ASN A 193 1.18 13.00 8.33
CA ASN A 193 1.52 12.33 7.08
C ASN A 193 0.29 11.93 6.26
N ARG A 194 -0.81 11.57 6.92
CA ARG A 194 -2.03 11.05 6.31
C ARG A 194 -3.28 11.57 7.05
N PRO A 195 -3.52 12.90 7.03
CA PRO A 195 -4.71 13.50 7.69
C PRO A 195 -6.04 12.98 7.12
N ASP A 196 -6.03 12.50 5.88
CA ASP A 196 -7.15 11.82 5.23
C ASP A 196 -7.64 10.59 6.01
N LEU A 197 -6.73 9.83 6.64
CA LEU A 197 -7.09 8.67 7.45
C LEU A 197 -7.87 9.05 8.72
N ILE A 198 -7.54 10.17 9.35
CA ILE A 198 -8.31 10.68 10.49
C ILE A 198 -9.75 11.02 10.06
N GLN A 199 -9.89 11.71 8.91
CA GLN A 199 -11.22 12.04 8.40
C GLN A 199 -12.01 10.78 8.04
N LYS A 200 -11.36 9.81 7.42
CA LYS A 200 -11.96 8.50 7.13
C LYS A 200 -12.40 7.79 8.41
N ALA A 201 -11.54 7.70 9.43
CA ALA A 201 -11.84 7.07 10.71
C ALA A 201 -13.06 7.71 11.41
N ARG A 202 -13.22 9.03 11.30
CA ARG A 202 -14.42 9.74 11.79
C ARG A 202 -15.67 9.33 11.03
N THR A 203 -15.60 9.29 9.70
CA THR A 203 -16.72 8.90 8.83
C THR A 203 -17.13 7.45 9.08
N ASP A 204 -16.16 6.55 9.24
CA ASP A 204 -16.37 5.13 9.46
C ASP A 204 -16.76 4.79 10.93
N GLY A 205 -16.73 5.79 11.84
CA GLY A 205 -17.02 5.62 13.26
C GLY A 205 -16.00 4.76 14.02
N THR A 206 -14.79 4.63 13.48
CA THR A 206 -13.72 3.81 14.08
C THR A 206 -12.79 4.59 15.00
N LEU A 207 -12.91 5.93 15.04
CA LEU A 207 -12.12 6.77 15.92
C LEU A 207 -12.74 6.83 17.32
N THR A 208 -11.96 6.44 18.34
CA THR A 208 -12.44 6.42 19.73
C THR A 208 -12.54 7.82 20.33
N GLU A 209 -13.37 7.99 21.37
CA GLU A 209 -13.45 9.27 22.11
C GLU A 209 -12.12 9.69 22.73
N GLU A 210 -11.31 8.72 23.19
CA GLU A 210 -9.97 8.96 23.70
C GLU A 210 -9.06 9.55 22.62
N ALA A 211 -9.12 8.99 21.41
CA ALA A 211 -8.37 9.48 20.25
C ALA A 211 -8.80 10.89 19.85
N GLU A 212 -10.09 11.20 19.83
CA GLU A 212 -10.60 12.55 19.53
C GLU A 212 -10.13 13.59 20.55
N LYS A 213 -10.14 13.28 21.83
CA LYS A 213 -9.61 14.18 22.89
C LYS A 213 -8.11 14.45 22.69
N MET A 214 -7.34 13.40 22.33
CA MET A 214 -5.91 13.55 22.05
C MET A 214 -5.66 14.39 20.78
N ILE A 215 -6.47 14.25 19.74
CA ILE A 215 -6.40 15.07 18.53
C ILE A 215 -6.61 16.55 18.85
N GLY A 216 -7.61 16.89 19.67
CA GLY A 216 -7.86 18.26 20.14
C GLY A 216 -6.59 18.87 20.74
N THR A 217 -5.98 18.16 21.70
CA THR A 217 -4.72 18.57 22.34
C THR A 217 -3.57 18.75 21.35
N LEU A 218 -3.43 17.84 20.37
CA LEU A 218 -2.39 17.90 19.35
C LEU A 218 -2.59 19.09 18.39
N THR A 219 -3.82 19.39 18.01
CA THR A 219 -4.16 20.48 17.11
C THR A 219 -3.88 21.84 17.77
N ASP A 220 -4.26 22.01 19.02
CA ASP A 220 -3.99 23.21 19.81
C ASP A 220 -2.48 23.45 19.95
N PHE A 221 -1.70 22.42 20.20
CA PHE A 221 -0.24 22.51 20.32
C PHE A 221 0.44 22.89 18.99
N VAL A 222 -0.03 22.35 17.87
CA VAL A 222 0.49 22.70 16.53
C VAL A 222 0.16 24.14 16.16
N THR A 223 -1.06 24.60 16.43
CA THR A 223 -1.49 25.97 16.22
C THR A 223 -0.63 26.94 17.04
N TYR A 224 -0.42 26.66 18.32
CA TYR A 224 0.43 27.46 19.19
C TYR A 224 1.89 27.55 18.70
N LYS A 225 2.49 26.44 18.23
CA LYS A 225 3.86 26.45 17.66
C LYS A 225 3.97 27.27 16.37
N ASN A 226 2.96 27.19 15.51
CA ASN A 226 2.92 27.95 14.25
C ASN A 226 2.79 29.44 14.52
N ASP A 227 1.95 29.84 15.46
CA ASP A 227 1.81 31.23 15.89
C ASP A 227 3.11 31.80 16.48
N ARG A 228 3.83 31.02 17.29
CA ARG A 228 5.14 31.43 17.80
C ARG A 228 6.18 31.58 16.69
N LYS A 229 6.23 30.68 15.72
CA LYS A 229 7.14 30.78 14.57
C LYS A 229 6.82 32.00 13.70
N GLN A 230 5.55 32.29 13.45
CA GLN A 230 5.14 33.48 12.71
C GLN A 230 5.50 34.77 13.46
N LYS A 231 5.22 34.86 14.76
CA LYS A 231 5.59 36.00 15.60
C LYS A 231 7.11 36.21 15.67
N SER A 232 7.90 35.15 15.70
CA SER A 232 9.35 35.23 15.68
C SER A 232 9.89 35.69 14.32
N LYS A 233 9.33 35.21 13.20
CA LYS A 233 9.68 35.70 11.85
C LYS A 233 9.32 37.18 11.65
N LEU A 234 8.15 37.60 12.11
CA LEU A 234 7.73 39.01 12.04
C LEU A 234 8.66 39.94 12.84
N ARG A 235 9.07 39.52 14.04
CA ARG A 235 10.05 40.29 14.86
C ARG A 235 11.41 40.37 14.18
N TYR A 236 11.87 39.29 13.54
CA TYR A 236 13.15 39.29 12.81
C TYR A 236 13.12 40.19 11.57
N VAL A 237 12.02 40.22 10.82
CA VAL A 237 11.85 41.10 9.67
C VAL A 237 11.78 42.57 10.14
N GLN A 238 11.03 42.89 11.21
CA GLN A 238 10.93 44.23 11.76
C GLN A 238 12.26 44.76 12.35
N SER A 239 13.11 43.89 12.86
CA SER A 239 14.46 44.32 13.33
C SER A 239 15.35 44.74 12.16
N ARG A 240 15.31 43.97 11.05
CA ARG A 240 16.12 44.31 9.85
C ARG A 240 15.69 45.57 9.11
N THR A 241 14.38 45.89 9.11
CA THR A 241 13.89 47.13 8.49
C THR A 241 14.22 48.39 9.32
N LYS A 242 14.52 48.23 10.61
CA LYS A 242 15.00 49.36 11.45
C LYS A 242 16.48 49.67 11.29
N ASP A 243 17.30 48.65 10.93
CA ASP A 243 18.75 48.82 10.74
C ASP A 243 19.13 49.29 9.33
N SER A 244 18.22 49.22 8.37
CA SER A 244 18.46 49.68 6.98
C SER A 244 17.99 51.15 6.73
N GLY A 245 17.56 51.84 7.78
CA GLY A 245 17.08 53.24 7.71
C GLY A 245 17.99 54.26 8.43
N LYS A 246 19.28 53.91 8.65
CA LYS A 246 20.30 54.84 9.15
C LYS A 246 21.41 55.05 8.12
#